data_b040d2c1b9b51c614813a55704270081
#
_entry.id   b040d2c1b9b51c614813a55704270081
#
_cell.length_a   1.000
_cell.length_b   1.000
_cell.length_c   1.000
_cell.angle_alpha   90.00
_cell.angle_beta   90.00
_cell.angle_gamma   90.00
#
_symmetry.space_group_name_H-M   'P 1'
#
loop_
_entity.id
_entity.type
_entity.pdbx_description
1 polymer ?
#
loop_
_entity_poly.entity_id
_entity_poly.type
_entity_poly.pdbx_seq_one_letter_code
_entity_poly.pdbx_strand_id
1 'polypeptide(L)'
;MASKTAERILAAALTLFNEQGENAVTSVDIAMELDISPGNLYYHFKGKEQIIDGLVHWYSEAMQTLLRPATLEKVQAEDFFYFIAIVLDKQQLFRFMYRSPADLAEKYPKVKHWHKQQIRQLESSLTKLLLRFAAQEALLASSAEQRLMVDLIIMILTQANQYDDLRNIDDPQAQKFHALSLMMTALLPRFRLQETTVAQLRKA
;
A
#
# COMPACT_ATOMS: atom_id res chain seq x y z
N MET A 1 -9.67 22.17 5.57
CA MET A 1 -8.31 22.05 5.00
C MET A 1 -7.30 22.04 6.13
N ALA A 2 -6.37 21.09 6.16
CA ALA A 2 -5.26 21.12 7.10
C ALA A 2 -4.41 22.37 6.86
N SER A 3 -3.80 22.95 7.92
CA SER A 3 -2.91 24.09 7.73
C SER A 3 -1.65 23.63 7.00
N LYS A 4 -1.02 24.52 6.22
CA LYS A 4 0.25 24.24 5.53
C LYS A 4 1.34 23.68 6.47
N THR A 5 1.34 24.13 7.73
CA THR A 5 2.27 23.63 8.75
C THR A 5 1.92 22.19 9.16
N ALA A 6 0.64 21.85 9.33
CA ALA A 6 0.22 20.48 9.64
C ALA A 6 0.61 19.50 8.52
N GLU A 7 0.47 19.89 7.26
CA GLU A 7 0.92 19.08 6.12
C GLU A 7 2.43 18.87 6.12
N ARG A 8 3.23 19.90 6.44
CA ARG A 8 4.67 19.78 6.58
C ARG A 8 5.07 18.84 7.71
N ILE A 9 4.36 18.88 8.85
CA ILE A 9 4.60 17.98 9.98
C ILE A 9 4.32 16.52 9.56
N LEU A 10 3.20 16.26 8.88
CA LEU A 10 2.90 14.91 8.39
C LEU A 10 3.92 14.41 7.38
N ALA A 11 4.38 15.26 6.46
CA ALA A 11 5.39 14.88 5.47
C ALA A 11 6.74 14.53 6.13
N ALA A 12 7.22 15.34 7.06
CA ALA A 12 8.45 15.06 7.81
C ALA A 12 8.32 13.79 8.65
N ALA A 13 7.19 13.61 9.34
CA ALA A 13 6.91 12.41 10.12
C ALA A 13 6.92 11.16 9.23
N LEU A 14 6.29 11.21 8.05
CA LEU A 14 6.28 10.11 7.10
C LEU A 14 7.68 9.71 6.66
N THR A 15 8.54 10.69 6.34
CA THR A 15 9.93 10.45 5.97
C THR A 15 10.68 9.77 7.12
N LEU A 16 10.66 10.35 8.32
CA LEU A 16 11.36 9.82 9.48
C LEU A 16 10.86 8.42 9.87
N PHE A 17 9.55 8.18 9.86
CA PHE A 17 9.00 6.85 10.17
C PHE A 17 9.38 5.80 9.12
N ASN A 18 9.45 6.17 7.85
CA ASN A 18 9.90 5.29 6.78
C ASN A 18 11.39 4.94 6.88
N GLU A 19 12.24 5.87 7.31
CA GLU A 19 13.69 5.70 7.40
C GLU A 19 14.10 5.00 8.68
N GLN A 20 13.60 5.47 9.83
CA GLN A 20 14.07 5.07 11.16
C GLN A 20 13.11 4.12 11.87
N GLY A 21 11.87 3.95 11.36
CA GLY A 21 10.80 3.23 12.03
C GLY A 21 10.03 4.12 13.01
N GLU A 22 8.74 3.82 13.17
CA GLU A 22 7.85 4.61 14.05
C GLU A 22 8.34 4.63 15.51
N ASN A 23 8.86 3.51 16.02
CA ASN A 23 9.27 3.39 17.42
C ASN A 23 10.46 4.28 17.78
N ALA A 24 11.38 4.50 16.86
CA ALA A 24 12.61 5.28 17.08
C ALA A 24 12.37 6.80 17.04
N VAL A 25 11.29 7.27 16.43
CA VAL A 25 11.04 8.69 16.18
C VAL A 25 10.05 9.25 17.20
N THR A 26 10.41 10.37 17.83
CA THR A 26 9.56 11.13 18.76
C THR A 26 8.95 12.36 18.07
N SER A 27 7.94 13.00 18.72
CA SER A 27 7.42 14.27 18.24
C SER A 27 8.46 15.40 18.31
N VAL A 28 9.46 15.28 19.19
CA VAL A 28 10.56 16.25 19.29
C VAL A 28 11.47 16.13 18.08
N ASP A 29 11.80 14.91 17.64
CA ASP A 29 12.62 14.68 16.46
C ASP A 29 11.96 15.26 15.21
N ILE A 30 10.63 15.10 15.07
CA ILE A 30 9.86 15.68 13.96
C ILE A 30 9.89 17.22 14.02
N ALA A 31 9.80 17.82 15.21
CA ALA A 31 9.89 19.26 15.38
C ALA A 31 11.29 19.79 15.02
N MET A 32 12.34 19.07 15.43
CA MET A 32 13.73 19.40 15.09
C MET A 32 13.99 19.32 13.59
N GLU A 33 13.49 18.28 12.91
CA GLU A 33 13.61 18.12 11.45
C GLU A 33 13.03 19.32 10.67
N LEU A 34 11.98 19.94 11.22
CA LEU A 34 11.31 21.08 10.60
C LEU A 34 11.80 22.46 11.07
N ASP A 35 12.76 22.49 11.99
CA ASP A 35 13.21 23.72 12.67
C ASP A 35 12.05 24.51 13.29
N ILE A 36 11.15 23.80 13.99
CA ILE A 36 10.04 24.40 14.73
C ILE A 36 10.11 24.02 16.22
N SER A 37 9.54 24.84 17.08
CA SER A 37 9.45 24.48 18.50
C SER A 37 8.53 23.27 18.72
N PRO A 38 8.82 22.40 19.73
CA PRO A 38 7.91 21.35 20.15
C PRO A 38 6.50 21.86 20.50
N GLY A 39 6.40 23.09 21.04
CA GLY A 39 5.12 23.74 21.32
C GLY A 39 4.33 24.06 20.05
N ASN A 40 5.00 24.44 18.96
CA ASN A 40 4.35 24.67 17.66
C ASN A 40 3.84 23.34 17.09
N LEU A 41 4.63 22.28 17.12
CA LEU A 41 4.16 20.96 16.70
C LEU A 41 2.95 20.52 17.54
N TYR A 42 3.03 20.65 18.86
CA TYR A 42 1.95 20.29 19.78
C TYR A 42 0.66 21.10 19.57
N TYR A 43 0.76 22.33 19.08
CA TYR A 43 -0.40 23.11 18.67
C TYR A 43 -1.19 22.43 17.55
N HIS A 44 -0.50 21.84 16.57
CA HIS A 44 -1.11 21.13 15.44
C HIS A 44 -1.51 19.68 15.76
N PHE A 45 -0.65 18.95 16.47
CA PHE A 45 -0.83 17.54 16.82
C PHE A 45 -0.48 17.32 18.30
N LYS A 46 -1.47 16.91 19.10
CA LYS A 46 -1.33 16.72 20.56
C LYS A 46 -0.44 15.54 20.95
N GLY A 47 0.22 14.91 20.00
CA GLY A 47 1.14 13.80 20.20
C GLY A 47 1.29 12.96 18.93
N LYS A 48 2.16 11.97 19.00
CA LYS A 48 2.47 11.08 17.88
C LYS A 48 1.26 10.30 17.38
N GLU A 49 0.32 9.93 18.25
CA GLU A 49 -0.93 9.27 17.86
C GLU A 49 -1.73 10.09 16.83
N GLN A 50 -1.87 11.41 17.04
CA GLN A 50 -2.58 12.26 16.08
C GLN A 50 -1.83 12.42 14.76
N ILE A 51 -0.50 12.37 14.78
CA ILE A 51 0.32 12.36 13.56
C ILE A 51 0.08 11.06 12.78
N ILE A 52 0.09 9.90 13.47
CA ILE A 52 -0.24 8.61 12.88
C ILE A 52 -1.66 8.62 12.28
N ASP A 53 -2.65 9.16 13.00
CA ASP A 53 -4.02 9.32 12.49
C ASP A 53 -4.07 10.15 11.19
N GLY A 54 -3.30 11.23 11.14
CA GLY A 54 -3.17 12.07 9.95
C GLY A 54 -2.56 11.31 8.77
N LEU A 55 -1.52 10.51 9.00
CA LEU A 55 -0.89 9.67 7.98
C LEU A 55 -1.81 8.54 7.50
N VAL A 56 -2.56 7.91 8.41
CA VAL A 56 -3.61 6.95 8.07
C VAL A 56 -4.66 7.57 7.15
N HIS A 57 -5.07 8.82 7.46
CA HIS A 57 -6.01 9.56 6.63
C HIS A 57 -5.46 9.82 5.22
N TRP A 58 -4.23 10.33 5.09
CA TRP A 58 -3.58 10.55 3.79
C TRP A 58 -3.50 9.28 2.95
N TYR A 59 -3.09 8.18 3.59
CA TYR A 59 -3.03 6.90 2.88
C TYR A 59 -4.43 6.43 2.45
N SER A 60 -5.43 6.58 3.32
CA SER A 60 -6.81 6.21 3.01
C SER A 60 -7.35 6.98 1.80
N GLU A 61 -7.12 8.28 1.72
CA GLU A 61 -7.53 9.11 0.57
C GLU A 61 -6.86 8.66 -0.72
N ALA A 62 -5.53 8.37 -0.66
CA ALA A 62 -4.79 7.87 -1.81
C ALA A 62 -5.35 6.53 -2.32
N MET A 63 -5.64 5.60 -1.41
CA MET A 63 -6.19 4.29 -1.74
C MET A 63 -7.65 4.38 -2.21
N GLN A 64 -8.48 5.22 -1.59
CA GLN A 64 -9.87 5.45 -2.03
C GLN A 64 -9.93 5.99 -3.46
N THR A 65 -9.02 6.90 -3.81
CA THR A 65 -8.94 7.43 -5.17
C THR A 65 -8.59 6.33 -6.18
N LEU A 66 -7.69 5.43 -5.82
CA LEU A 66 -7.26 4.33 -6.67
C LEU A 66 -8.33 3.23 -6.79
N LEU A 67 -9.00 2.90 -5.69
CA LEU A 67 -9.97 1.80 -5.61
C LEU A 67 -11.42 2.23 -5.87
N ARG A 68 -11.67 3.48 -6.24
CA ARG A 68 -13.03 3.94 -6.58
C ARG A 68 -13.57 3.25 -7.83
N PRO A 69 -14.90 2.99 -7.93
CA PRO A 69 -15.50 2.31 -9.07
C PRO A 69 -15.09 2.90 -10.42
N ALA A 70 -15.13 4.22 -10.57
CA ALA A 70 -14.78 4.92 -11.81
C ALA A 70 -13.32 4.74 -12.26
N THR A 71 -12.40 4.38 -11.34
CA THR A 71 -11.03 4.01 -11.67
C THR A 71 -10.96 2.54 -12.06
N LEU A 72 -11.57 1.66 -11.26
CA LEU A 72 -11.56 0.21 -11.49
C LEU A 72 -12.22 -0.19 -12.81
N GLU A 73 -13.29 0.50 -13.22
CA GLU A 73 -13.97 0.26 -14.50
C GLU A 73 -13.06 0.47 -15.73
N LYS A 74 -12.04 1.32 -15.59
CA LYS A 74 -11.09 1.61 -16.67
C LYS A 74 -9.94 0.61 -16.76
N VAL A 75 -9.65 -0.14 -15.68
CA VAL A 75 -8.56 -1.13 -15.66
C VAL A 75 -8.96 -2.33 -16.54
N GLN A 76 -8.27 -2.54 -17.64
CA GLN A 76 -8.42 -3.74 -18.47
C GLN A 76 -7.51 -4.87 -17.96
N ALA A 77 -7.69 -6.08 -18.50
CA ALA A 77 -6.86 -7.23 -18.10
C ALA A 77 -5.37 -7.01 -18.40
N GLU A 78 -5.07 -6.31 -19.50
CA GLU A 78 -3.73 -5.91 -19.93
C GLU A 78 -3.07 -4.93 -18.95
N ASP A 79 -3.88 -4.10 -18.27
CA ASP A 79 -3.40 -3.08 -17.34
C ASP A 79 -3.29 -3.60 -15.90
N PHE A 80 -3.74 -4.82 -15.62
CA PHE A 80 -3.90 -5.33 -14.26
C PHE A 80 -2.60 -5.27 -13.45
N PHE A 81 -1.48 -5.70 -14.02
CA PHE A 81 -0.19 -5.70 -13.31
C PHE A 81 0.38 -4.28 -13.13
N TYR A 82 0.10 -3.35 -14.05
CA TYR A 82 0.40 -1.93 -13.87
C TYR A 82 -0.45 -1.32 -12.75
N PHE A 83 -1.72 -1.69 -12.68
CA PHE A 83 -2.58 -1.28 -11.57
C PHE A 83 -2.04 -1.78 -10.21
N ILE A 84 -1.64 -3.05 -10.13
CA ILE A 84 -0.98 -3.62 -8.93
C ILE A 84 0.32 -2.87 -8.60
N ALA A 85 1.13 -2.54 -9.61
CA ALA A 85 2.36 -1.76 -9.39
C ALA A 85 2.06 -0.38 -8.79
N ILE A 86 0.97 0.30 -9.21
CA ILE A 86 0.53 1.57 -8.61
C ILE A 86 0.07 1.37 -7.16
N VAL A 87 -0.61 0.27 -6.83
CA VAL A 87 -0.96 -0.09 -5.44
C VAL A 87 0.30 -0.23 -4.60
N LEU A 88 1.29 -0.97 -5.09
CA LEU A 88 2.58 -1.15 -4.43
C LEU A 88 3.33 0.18 -4.25
N ASP A 89 3.31 1.09 -5.24
CA ASP A 89 3.89 2.43 -5.10
C ASP A 89 3.26 3.22 -3.95
N LYS A 90 1.93 3.14 -3.79
CA LYS A 90 1.26 3.78 -2.65
C LYS A 90 1.65 3.15 -1.32
N GLN A 91 1.82 1.81 -1.28
CA GLN A 91 2.29 1.13 -0.08
C GLN A 91 3.72 1.53 0.28
N GLN A 92 4.62 1.64 -0.71
CA GLN A 92 6.01 2.06 -0.46
C GLN A 92 6.12 3.49 0.08
N LEU A 93 5.24 4.40 -0.30
CA LEU A 93 5.18 5.73 0.30
C LEU A 93 4.87 5.69 1.81
N PHE A 94 4.15 4.68 2.27
CA PHE A 94 3.74 4.50 3.67
C PHE A 94 4.30 3.18 4.25
N ARG A 95 5.52 2.77 3.81
CA ARG A 95 6.09 1.45 4.12
C ARG A 95 6.25 1.18 5.62
N PHE A 96 6.40 2.21 6.46
CA PHE A 96 6.46 2.04 7.91
C PHE A 96 5.24 1.30 8.48
N MET A 97 4.07 1.43 7.83
CA MET A 97 2.83 0.76 8.24
C MET A 97 2.84 -0.74 7.97
N TYR A 98 3.75 -1.21 7.12
CA TYR A 98 3.88 -2.62 6.69
C TYR A 98 5.11 -3.33 7.27
N ARG A 99 6.02 -2.61 7.96
CA ARG A 99 7.21 -3.20 8.60
C ARG A 99 6.84 -4.06 9.82
N SER A 100 6.02 -3.54 10.71
CA SER A 100 5.54 -4.24 11.91
C SER A 100 4.05 -3.93 12.11
N PRO A 101 3.16 -4.39 11.22
CA PRO A 101 1.75 -4.01 11.24
C PRO A 101 1.03 -4.48 12.51
N ALA A 102 1.45 -5.59 13.12
CA ALA A 102 0.88 -6.10 14.36
C ALA A 102 1.19 -5.16 15.53
N ASP A 103 2.46 -4.78 15.70
CA ASP A 103 2.91 -3.87 16.78
C ASP A 103 2.24 -2.50 16.63
N LEU A 104 2.19 -1.98 15.39
CA LEU A 104 1.57 -0.69 15.11
C LEU A 104 0.06 -0.73 15.41
N ALA A 105 -0.61 -1.82 15.07
CA ALA A 105 -2.04 -2.03 15.32
C ALA A 105 -2.35 -2.23 16.82
N GLU A 106 -1.43 -2.81 17.60
CA GLU A 106 -1.55 -2.94 19.05
C GLU A 106 -1.42 -1.57 19.72
N LYS A 107 -0.43 -0.79 19.30
CA LYS A 107 -0.13 0.54 19.86
C LYS A 107 -1.16 1.59 19.47
N TYR A 108 -1.71 1.51 18.27
CA TYR A 108 -2.66 2.48 17.70
C TYR A 108 -3.96 1.80 17.26
N PRO A 109 -5.03 1.82 18.09
CA PRO A 109 -6.30 1.13 17.78
C PRO A 109 -6.94 1.55 16.45
N LYS A 110 -6.78 2.82 16.03
CA LYS A 110 -7.27 3.29 14.74
C LYS A 110 -6.53 2.66 13.56
N VAL A 111 -5.24 2.39 13.69
CA VAL A 111 -4.46 1.66 12.67
C VAL A 111 -5.00 0.25 12.51
N LYS A 112 -5.34 -0.44 13.61
CA LYS A 112 -5.95 -1.78 13.57
C LYS A 112 -7.27 -1.79 12.79
N HIS A 113 -8.13 -0.81 13.06
CA HIS A 113 -9.40 -0.66 12.35
C HIS A 113 -9.17 -0.38 10.87
N TRP A 114 -8.26 0.53 10.56
CA TRP A 114 -7.89 0.90 9.22
C TRP A 114 -7.33 -0.30 8.42
N HIS A 115 -6.38 -1.08 8.95
CA HIS A 115 -5.86 -2.28 8.28
C HIS A 115 -6.99 -3.24 7.87
N LYS A 116 -7.92 -3.52 8.79
CA LYS A 116 -9.09 -4.37 8.48
C LYS A 116 -9.96 -3.80 7.36
N GLN A 117 -10.16 -2.49 7.35
CA GLN A 117 -10.95 -1.81 6.32
C GLN A 117 -10.24 -1.85 4.97
N GLN A 118 -8.92 -1.62 4.93
CA GLN A 118 -8.12 -1.69 3.70
C GLN A 118 -8.15 -3.09 3.09
N ILE A 119 -7.96 -4.14 3.88
CA ILE A 119 -8.06 -5.52 3.40
C ILE A 119 -9.42 -5.77 2.76
N ARG A 120 -10.53 -5.44 3.43
CA ARG A 120 -11.89 -5.62 2.87
C ARG A 120 -12.11 -4.84 1.58
N GLN A 121 -11.58 -3.64 1.49
CA GLN A 121 -11.70 -2.81 0.30
C GLN A 121 -10.90 -3.39 -0.87
N LEU A 122 -9.69 -3.88 -0.63
CA LEU A 122 -8.88 -4.58 -1.62
C LEU A 122 -9.55 -5.88 -2.07
N GLU A 123 -10.05 -6.72 -1.14
CA GLU A 123 -10.81 -7.95 -1.45
C GLU A 123 -11.98 -7.65 -2.39
N SER A 124 -12.82 -6.68 -2.02
CA SER A 124 -13.97 -6.29 -2.85
C SER A 124 -13.56 -5.79 -4.24
N SER A 125 -12.51 -4.95 -4.31
CA SER A 125 -12.05 -4.36 -5.55
C SER A 125 -11.41 -5.40 -6.48
N LEU A 126 -10.52 -6.24 -5.95
CA LEU A 126 -9.86 -7.30 -6.71
C LEU A 126 -10.86 -8.36 -7.17
N THR A 127 -11.80 -8.77 -6.32
CA THR A 127 -12.87 -9.72 -6.69
C THR A 127 -13.66 -9.18 -7.87
N LYS A 128 -14.08 -7.92 -7.87
CA LYS A 128 -14.82 -7.31 -8.99
C LYS A 128 -14.01 -7.28 -10.28
N LEU A 129 -12.70 -6.96 -10.20
CA LEU A 129 -11.81 -6.96 -11.36
C LEU A 129 -11.66 -8.36 -11.95
N LEU A 130 -11.34 -9.37 -11.13
CA LEU A 130 -11.11 -10.73 -11.61
C LEU A 130 -12.40 -11.37 -12.16
N LEU A 131 -13.56 -11.12 -11.52
CA LEU A 131 -14.87 -11.57 -12.06
C LEU A 131 -15.14 -10.96 -13.43
N ARG A 132 -14.87 -9.67 -13.63
CA ARG A 132 -15.05 -9.00 -14.92
C ARG A 132 -14.11 -9.56 -15.97
N PHE A 133 -12.83 -9.76 -15.66
CA PHE A 133 -11.86 -10.33 -16.59
C PHE A 133 -12.23 -11.77 -16.99
N ALA A 134 -12.75 -12.56 -16.05
CA ALA A 134 -13.24 -13.90 -16.34
C ALA A 134 -14.48 -13.87 -17.25
N ALA A 135 -15.43 -12.96 -17.01
CA ALA A 135 -16.60 -12.77 -17.86
C ALA A 135 -16.24 -12.30 -19.29
N GLN A 136 -15.10 -11.65 -19.46
CA GLN A 136 -14.53 -11.22 -20.75
C GLN A 136 -13.61 -12.27 -21.38
N GLU A 137 -13.51 -13.47 -20.80
CA GLU A 137 -12.58 -14.54 -21.21
C GLU A 137 -11.09 -14.15 -21.20
N ALA A 138 -10.75 -13.02 -20.58
CA ALA A 138 -9.37 -12.54 -20.42
C ALA A 138 -8.63 -13.20 -19.24
N LEU A 139 -9.39 -13.85 -18.32
CA LEU A 139 -8.86 -14.61 -17.20
C LEU A 139 -9.40 -16.03 -17.21
N LEU A 140 -8.50 -17.02 -17.21
CA LEU A 140 -8.81 -18.44 -17.17
C LEU A 140 -8.70 -18.97 -15.74
N ALA A 141 -9.74 -18.77 -14.96
CA ALA A 141 -9.80 -19.22 -13.57
C ALA A 141 -11.26 -19.48 -13.16
N SER A 142 -11.50 -20.62 -12.50
CA SER A 142 -12.78 -20.90 -11.85
C SER A 142 -13.02 -19.91 -10.70
N SER A 143 -14.28 -19.81 -10.24
CA SER A 143 -14.63 -18.94 -9.11
C SER A 143 -13.86 -19.29 -7.82
N ALA A 144 -13.47 -20.56 -7.63
CA ALA A 144 -12.65 -20.97 -6.49
C ALA A 144 -11.21 -20.47 -6.65
N GLU A 145 -10.61 -20.59 -7.84
CA GLU A 145 -9.28 -20.09 -8.14
C GLU A 145 -9.22 -18.56 -8.05
N GLN A 146 -10.25 -17.85 -8.53
CA GLN A 146 -10.32 -16.39 -8.40
C GLN A 146 -10.26 -15.92 -6.94
N ARG A 147 -10.96 -16.61 -6.02
CA ARG A 147 -10.87 -16.31 -4.58
C ARG A 147 -9.45 -16.49 -4.04
N LEU A 148 -8.80 -17.62 -4.38
CA LEU A 148 -7.42 -17.89 -3.97
C LEU A 148 -6.43 -16.88 -4.59
N MET A 149 -6.68 -16.40 -5.79
CA MET A 149 -5.88 -15.33 -6.43
C MET A 149 -6.02 -14.02 -5.64
N VAL A 150 -7.23 -13.65 -5.20
CA VAL A 150 -7.44 -12.47 -4.35
C VAL A 150 -6.69 -12.61 -3.03
N ASP A 151 -6.82 -13.76 -2.36
CA ASP A 151 -6.12 -14.05 -1.10
C ASP A 151 -4.59 -13.96 -1.28
N LEU A 152 -4.05 -14.54 -2.35
CA LEU A 152 -2.63 -14.51 -2.67
C LEU A 152 -2.14 -13.07 -2.90
N ILE A 153 -2.87 -12.27 -3.67
CA ILE A 153 -2.52 -10.87 -3.92
C ILE A 153 -2.48 -10.10 -2.60
N ILE A 154 -3.51 -10.23 -1.77
CA ILE A 154 -3.59 -9.53 -0.49
C ILE A 154 -2.48 -9.99 0.47
N MET A 155 -2.19 -11.27 0.52
CA MET A 155 -1.11 -11.82 1.32
C MET A 155 0.25 -11.24 0.89
N ILE A 156 0.53 -11.17 -0.41
CA ILE A 156 1.77 -10.55 -0.92
C ILE A 156 1.78 -9.06 -0.57
N LEU A 157 0.69 -8.32 -0.85
CA LEU A 157 0.59 -6.89 -0.54
C LEU A 157 0.82 -6.58 0.94
N THR A 158 0.40 -7.46 1.85
CA THR A 158 0.48 -7.21 3.29
C THR A 158 1.73 -7.76 3.95
N GLN A 159 2.41 -8.76 3.36
CA GLN A 159 3.49 -9.49 4.02
C GLN A 159 4.84 -9.43 3.27
N ALA A 160 4.86 -9.03 1.99
CA ALA A 160 6.10 -9.08 1.21
C ALA A 160 7.21 -8.20 1.81
N ASN A 161 6.89 -7.01 2.31
CA ASN A 161 7.88 -6.13 2.92
C ASN A 161 8.55 -6.78 4.14
N GLN A 162 7.78 -7.44 5.02
CA GLN A 162 8.34 -8.14 6.18
C GLN A 162 9.23 -9.32 5.76
N TYR A 163 8.81 -10.05 4.74
CA TYR A 163 9.61 -11.14 4.18
C TYR A 163 10.94 -10.64 3.60
N ASP A 164 10.91 -9.53 2.88
CA ASP A 164 12.09 -8.91 2.28
C ASP A 164 13.02 -8.30 3.33
N ASP A 165 12.48 -7.64 4.36
CA ASP A 165 13.26 -7.13 5.51
C ASP A 165 14.02 -8.27 6.21
N LEU A 166 13.40 -9.44 6.41
CA LEU A 166 14.05 -10.63 6.98
C LEU A 166 15.18 -11.20 6.08
N ARG A 167 15.16 -10.87 4.79
CA ARG A 167 16.20 -11.23 3.81
C ARG A 167 17.25 -10.15 3.61
N ASN A 168 17.18 -9.05 4.37
CA ASN A 168 18.04 -7.86 4.23
C ASN A 168 17.92 -7.21 2.83
N ILE A 169 16.71 -7.21 2.26
CA ILE A 169 16.38 -6.47 1.05
C ILE A 169 15.76 -5.14 1.50
N ASP A 170 16.61 -4.12 1.71
CA ASP A 170 16.18 -2.83 2.29
C ASP A 170 15.77 -1.79 1.24
N ASP A 171 16.13 -2.00 -0.03
CA ASP A 171 15.77 -1.05 -1.10
C ASP A 171 14.27 -1.13 -1.42
N PRO A 172 13.52 -0.01 -1.27
CA PRO A 172 12.07 0.01 -1.51
C PRO A 172 11.67 -0.36 -2.95
N GLN A 173 12.53 -0.05 -3.93
CA GLN A 173 12.27 -0.42 -5.32
C GLN A 173 12.47 -1.93 -5.53
N ALA A 174 13.52 -2.50 -4.96
CA ALA A 174 13.75 -3.95 -5.01
C ALA A 174 12.60 -4.71 -4.35
N GLN A 175 12.11 -4.28 -3.18
CA GLN A 175 10.94 -4.86 -2.50
C GLN A 175 9.69 -4.80 -3.38
N LYS A 176 9.40 -3.64 -4.00
CA LYS A 176 8.28 -3.48 -4.92
C LYS A 176 8.38 -4.45 -6.11
N PHE A 177 9.53 -4.48 -6.78
CA PHE A 177 9.73 -5.37 -7.93
C PHE A 177 9.66 -6.85 -7.54
N HIS A 178 10.16 -7.21 -6.37
CA HIS A 178 10.05 -8.58 -5.87
C HIS A 178 8.58 -8.97 -5.63
N ALA A 179 7.80 -8.15 -4.93
CA ALA A 179 6.37 -8.40 -4.71
C ALA A 179 5.60 -8.51 -6.05
N LEU A 180 5.85 -7.61 -7.00
CA LEU A 180 5.23 -7.64 -8.32
C LEU A 180 5.63 -8.90 -9.09
N SER A 181 6.90 -9.30 -9.06
CA SER A 181 7.42 -10.51 -9.72
C SER A 181 6.77 -11.78 -9.17
N LEU A 182 6.59 -11.88 -7.85
CA LEU A 182 5.88 -13.00 -7.23
C LEU A 182 4.43 -13.10 -7.74
N MET A 183 3.71 -11.97 -7.77
CA MET A 183 2.35 -11.93 -8.29
C MET A 183 2.28 -12.28 -9.78
N MET A 184 3.18 -11.72 -10.60
CA MET A 184 3.24 -12.03 -12.02
C MET A 184 3.53 -13.51 -12.27
N THR A 185 4.50 -14.08 -11.56
CA THR A 185 4.85 -15.51 -11.70
C THR A 185 3.66 -16.41 -11.40
N ALA A 186 2.89 -16.09 -10.36
CA ALA A 186 1.75 -16.90 -9.95
C ALA A 186 0.50 -16.70 -10.81
N LEU A 187 0.25 -15.48 -11.27
CA LEU A 187 -1.04 -15.10 -11.85
C LEU A 187 -1.02 -14.94 -13.37
N LEU A 188 0.09 -14.43 -13.95
CA LEU A 188 0.19 -14.15 -15.38
C LEU A 188 -0.17 -15.35 -16.27
N PRO A 189 0.19 -16.61 -15.94
CA PRO A 189 -0.18 -17.78 -16.75
C PRO A 189 -1.69 -18.02 -16.87
N ARG A 190 -2.50 -17.39 -16.02
CA ARG A 190 -3.97 -17.47 -16.03
C ARG A 190 -4.61 -16.39 -16.90
N PHE A 191 -3.86 -15.37 -17.32
CA PHE A 191 -4.35 -14.28 -18.16
C PHE A 191 -4.15 -14.61 -19.64
N ARG A 192 -5.18 -14.36 -20.46
CA ARG A 192 -5.11 -14.37 -21.92
C ARG A 192 -4.73 -12.97 -22.41
N LEU A 193 -3.44 -12.65 -22.40
CA LEU A 193 -2.92 -11.38 -22.88
C LEU A 193 -2.23 -11.56 -24.24
N GLN A 194 -2.15 -10.47 -25.02
CA GLN A 194 -1.36 -10.46 -26.25
C GLN A 194 0.13 -10.68 -25.94
N GLU A 195 0.84 -11.38 -26.84
CA GLU A 195 2.28 -11.67 -26.66
C GLU A 195 3.11 -10.38 -26.47
N THR A 196 2.75 -9.30 -27.15
CA THR A 196 3.38 -7.98 -27.00
C THR A 196 3.27 -7.45 -25.58
N THR A 197 2.09 -7.57 -24.96
CA THR A 197 1.83 -7.14 -23.57
C THR A 197 2.63 -7.99 -22.59
N VAL A 198 2.65 -9.32 -22.77
CA VAL A 198 3.44 -10.23 -21.93
C VAL A 198 4.94 -9.93 -22.03
N ALA A 199 5.44 -9.62 -23.24
CA ALA A 199 6.84 -9.25 -23.44
C ALA A 199 7.20 -7.91 -22.78
N GLN A 200 6.28 -6.94 -22.75
CA GLN A 200 6.47 -5.68 -22.05
C GLN A 200 6.47 -5.85 -20.53
N LEU A 201 5.53 -6.62 -19.98
CA LEU A 201 5.46 -6.91 -18.55
C LEU A 201 6.69 -7.61 -18.01
N ARG A 202 7.34 -8.48 -18.80
CA ARG A 202 8.58 -9.17 -18.42
C ARG A 202 9.83 -8.30 -18.43
N LYS A 203 9.76 -7.10 -19.03
CA LYS A 203 10.86 -6.13 -19.11
C LYS A 203 10.73 -4.99 -18.10
N ALA A 204 9.55 -4.81 -17.52
CA ALA A 204 9.24 -3.79 -16.51
C ALA A 204 9.59 -4.27 -15.11
#